data_7f291a759837b3214e168bdd44477ca7
#
_entry.id   7f291a759837b3214e168bdd44477ca7
#
_cell.length_a   1.000
_cell.length_b   1.000
_cell.length_c   1.000
_cell.angle_alpha   90.00
_cell.angle_beta   90.00
_cell.angle_gamma   90.00
#
_symmetry.space_group_name_H-M   'P 1'
#
loop_
_entity.id
_entity.type
_entity.pdbx_description
1 polymer ?
#
loop_
_entity_poly.entity_id
_entity_poly.type
_entity_poly.pdbx_seq_one_letter_code
_entity_poly.pdbx_strand_id
1 'polypeptide(L)'
;DHRDLHSFPTRRSSDLGELELAAGEARIDALEAELQRALLPRDPNDERNLFLEIRAGTGGDEAALFAGDLLRMYTRYAERQRWKVEIVSASESDLGGYKEVIARVVGNGAYSRLKFESGGHRVQRIPVTETQGRIHTSACTVAVLPEADEVEAVDINPADLRIDTFRASGAGGQHINKTDSAVRITHIPTGIVVECQDDRSQHRNKAQAMAVLAARLYDARVRAQQSAEAAQRKSLVGSGDRSERIRTYNFPQGRVTDHRINLTLYKLDAVMQGELDEIVDALTLEHQADLLAALGEDA
;
A
#
# COMPACT_ATOMS: atom_id res chain seq x y z
N ASP A 1 0.96 12.87 -87.43
CA ASP A 1 1.79 12.85 -86.20
C ASP A 1 0.94 12.92 -84.95
N HIS A 2 0.56 11.73 -84.51
CA HIS A 2 -0.06 11.58 -83.20
C HIS A 2 1.05 11.48 -82.18
N ARG A 3 1.13 12.47 -81.26
CA ARG A 3 1.92 12.38 -80.07
C ARG A 3 1.03 11.81 -78.92
N ASP A 4 1.35 10.61 -78.53
CA ASP A 4 0.81 9.96 -77.31
C ASP A 4 1.16 10.77 -76.08
N LEU A 5 0.15 11.37 -75.47
CA LEU A 5 0.25 11.94 -74.14
C LEU A 5 0.31 10.79 -73.13
N HIS A 6 1.51 10.52 -72.63
CA HIS A 6 1.69 9.60 -71.54
C HIS A 6 0.83 10.03 -70.35
N SER A 7 -0.18 9.25 -70.02
CA SER A 7 -0.95 9.33 -68.79
C SER A 7 0.00 8.96 -67.64
N PHE A 8 0.38 9.93 -66.85
CA PHE A 8 1.08 9.71 -65.59
C PHE A 8 0.13 8.94 -64.65
N PRO A 9 0.64 7.93 -63.94
CA PRO A 9 -0.20 7.14 -63.04
C PRO A 9 -0.59 8.00 -61.81
N THR A 10 -1.84 8.43 -61.80
CA THR A 10 -2.51 9.09 -60.66
C THR A 10 -2.63 8.19 -59.41
N ARG A 11 -2.24 6.92 -59.49
CA ARG A 11 -2.27 5.96 -58.38
C ARG A 11 -1.32 6.28 -57.21
N ARG A 12 -0.19 6.92 -57.45
CA ARG A 12 0.77 7.23 -56.36
C ARG A 12 0.30 8.30 -55.37
N SER A 13 -0.53 9.23 -55.78
CA SER A 13 -1.02 10.28 -54.90
C SER A 13 -2.22 9.80 -54.01
N SER A 14 -3.05 8.88 -54.52
CA SER A 14 -4.13 8.25 -53.73
C SER A 14 -3.55 7.31 -52.67
N ASP A 15 -2.54 6.49 -53.03
CA ASP A 15 -1.90 5.56 -52.11
C ASP A 15 -1.14 6.29 -50.99
N LEU A 16 -0.52 7.44 -51.27
CA LEU A 16 0.11 8.31 -50.27
C LEU A 16 -0.94 8.95 -49.34
N GLY A 17 -2.05 9.42 -49.91
CA GLY A 17 -3.14 10.00 -49.14
C GLY A 17 -3.83 8.97 -48.21
N GLU A 18 -4.02 7.75 -48.65
CA GLU A 18 -4.56 6.66 -47.83
C GLU A 18 -3.59 6.27 -46.70
N LEU A 19 -2.27 6.24 -46.96
CA LEU A 19 -1.26 5.99 -45.94
C LEU A 19 -1.19 7.13 -44.90
N GLU A 20 -1.30 8.39 -45.32
CA GLU A 20 -1.34 9.53 -44.41
C GLU A 20 -2.63 9.55 -43.57
N LEU A 21 -3.77 9.19 -44.15
CA LEU A 21 -5.04 9.04 -43.42
C LEU A 21 -4.96 7.93 -42.37
N ALA A 22 -4.50 6.74 -42.73
CA ALA A 22 -4.32 5.64 -41.83
C ALA A 22 -3.33 5.95 -40.66
N ALA A 23 -2.23 6.66 -41.01
CA ALA A 23 -1.28 7.13 -39.99
C ALA A 23 -1.90 8.20 -39.07
N GLY A 24 -2.76 9.07 -39.61
CA GLY A 24 -3.50 10.08 -38.85
C GLY A 24 -4.54 9.44 -37.90
N GLU A 25 -5.31 8.49 -38.37
CA GLU A 25 -6.28 7.74 -37.58
C GLU A 25 -5.59 6.98 -36.44
N ALA A 26 -4.52 6.24 -36.73
CA ALA A 26 -3.75 5.54 -35.69
C ALA A 26 -3.15 6.48 -34.64
N ARG A 27 -2.80 7.71 -35.01
CA ARG A 27 -2.31 8.71 -34.09
C ARG A 27 -3.42 9.31 -33.23
N ILE A 28 -4.63 9.49 -33.79
CA ILE A 28 -5.81 9.93 -33.06
C ILE A 28 -6.17 8.87 -32.02
N ASP A 29 -6.29 7.62 -32.41
CA ASP A 29 -6.60 6.50 -31.51
C ASP A 29 -5.58 6.41 -30.37
N ALA A 30 -4.30 6.57 -30.68
CA ALA A 30 -3.23 6.57 -29.67
C ALA A 30 -3.35 7.74 -28.70
N LEU A 31 -3.67 8.95 -29.18
CA LEU A 31 -3.85 10.13 -28.35
C LEU A 31 -5.14 10.06 -27.52
N GLU A 32 -6.21 9.50 -28.05
CA GLU A 32 -7.45 9.26 -27.32
C GLU A 32 -7.21 8.27 -26.17
N ALA A 33 -6.50 7.18 -26.43
CA ALA A 33 -6.12 6.22 -25.39
C ALA A 33 -5.18 6.81 -24.34
N GLU A 34 -4.29 7.74 -24.72
CA GLU A 34 -3.43 8.46 -23.78
C GLU A 34 -4.24 9.45 -22.94
N LEU A 35 -5.19 10.17 -23.54
CA LEU A 35 -6.09 11.08 -22.87
C LEU A 35 -6.98 10.36 -21.87
N GLN A 36 -7.58 9.24 -22.27
CA GLN A 36 -8.39 8.40 -21.38
C GLN A 36 -7.58 7.95 -20.16
N ARG A 37 -6.34 7.49 -20.36
CA ARG A 37 -5.43 7.12 -19.26
C ARG A 37 -5.07 8.31 -18.36
N ALA A 38 -4.89 9.49 -18.92
CA ALA A 38 -4.59 10.70 -18.16
C ALA A 38 -5.79 11.21 -17.31
N LEU A 39 -7.01 10.87 -17.70
CA LEU A 39 -8.25 11.19 -16.99
C LEU A 39 -8.58 10.21 -15.87
N LEU A 40 -7.89 9.06 -15.78
CA LEU A 40 -8.09 8.12 -14.69
C LEU A 40 -7.79 8.76 -13.33
N PRO A 41 -8.61 8.48 -12.30
CA PRO A 41 -8.34 8.95 -10.96
C PRO A 41 -7.00 8.39 -10.47
N ARG A 42 -6.12 9.29 -10.04
CA ARG A 42 -4.84 8.90 -9.45
C ARG A 42 -5.06 8.52 -7.98
N ASP A 43 -4.43 7.43 -7.56
CA ASP A 43 -4.38 7.08 -6.14
C ASP A 43 -3.55 8.14 -5.39
N PRO A 44 -4.09 8.81 -4.36
CA PRO A 44 -3.36 9.83 -3.61
C PRO A 44 -2.09 9.28 -2.94
N ASN A 45 -1.98 7.97 -2.81
CA ASN A 45 -0.83 7.31 -2.21
C ASN A 45 0.29 6.99 -3.22
N ASP A 46 0.05 7.14 -4.53
CA ASP A 46 0.98 6.71 -5.58
C ASP A 46 2.38 7.35 -5.47
N GLU A 47 2.48 8.57 -4.95
CA GLU A 47 3.75 9.27 -4.74
C GLU A 47 4.39 9.03 -3.36
N ARG A 48 3.69 8.31 -2.47
CA ARG A 48 4.17 8.06 -1.11
C ARG A 48 5.27 7.01 -1.07
N ASN A 49 6.09 7.08 -0.03
CA ASN A 49 6.93 5.97 0.39
C ASN A 49 6.04 4.83 0.90
N LEU A 50 6.62 3.66 1.07
CA LEU A 50 5.87 2.49 1.53
C LEU A 50 6.62 1.68 2.58
N PHE A 51 5.87 0.91 3.35
CA PHE A 51 6.36 -0.20 4.13
C PHE A 51 6.07 -1.51 3.40
N LEU A 52 7.12 -2.31 3.23
CA LEU A 52 7.07 -3.65 2.68
C LEU A 52 7.20 -4.64 3.83
N GLU A 53 6.13 -5.34 4.15
CA GLU A 53 6.11 -6.38 5.16
C GLU A 53 6.12 -7.75 4.47
N ILE A 54 7.08 -8.60 4.81
CA ILE A 54 7.17 -9.97 4.30
C ILE A 54 7.14 -10.91 5.50
N ARG A 55 6.21 -11.86 5.48
CA ARG A 55 6.05 -12.85 6.54
C ARG A 55 6.12 -14.27 5.97
N ALA A 56 6.86 -15.13 6.64
CA ALA A 56 6.81 -16.56 6.36
C ALA A 56 5.41 -17.10 6.70
N GLY A 57 4.82 -17.77 5.73
CA GLY A 57 3.53 -18.44 5.87
C GLY A 57 3.70 -19.95 6.01
N THR A 58 2.90 -20.72 5.28
CA THR A 58 2.95 -22.17 5.31
C THR A 58 4.26 -22.69 4.69
N GLY A 59 5.04 -23.48 5.46
CA GLY A 59 6.28 -24.08 4.95
C GLY A 59 7.45 -24.08 5.94
N GLY A 60 7.26 -23.51 7.16
CA GLY A 60 8.29 -23.49 8.19
C GLY A 60 9.56 -22.74 7.74
N ASP A 61 10.73 -23.35 7.95
CA ASP A 61 12.04 -22.76 7.64
C ASP A 61 12.21 -22.41 6.17
N GLU A 62 11.64 -23.21 5.28
CA GLU A 62 11.69 -22.95 3.85
C GLU A 62 10.91 -21.66 3.48
N ALA A 63 9.80 -21.39 4.14
CA ALA A 63 9.08 -20.15 3.98
C ALA A 63 9.91 -18.96 4.50
N ALA A 64 10.64 -19.13 5.60
CA ALA A 64 11.52 -18.10 6.13
C ALA A 64 12.70 -17.79 5.19
N LEU A 65 13.30 -18.81 4.59
CA LEU A 65 14.34 -18.65 3.56
C LEU A 65 13.78 -17.91 2.33
N PHE A 66 12.58 -18.29 1.90
CA PHE A 66 11.94 -17.63 0.76
C PHE A 66 11.56 -16.18 1.06
N ALA A 67 11.18 -15.85 2.29
CA ALA A 67 10.97 -14.46 2.71
C ALA A 67 12.26 -13.62 2.54
N GLY A 68 13.42 -14.19 2.87
CA GLY A 68 14.72 -13.58 2.62
C GLY A 68 15.02 -13.39 1.12
N ASP A 69 14.65 -14.36 0.29
CA ASP A 69 14.82 -14.27 -1.15
C ASP A 69 13.91 -13.17 -1.75
N LEU A 70 12.66 -13.07 -1.29
CA LEU A 70 11.73 -12.00 -1.69
C LEU A 70 12.24 -10.63 -1.27
N LEU A 71 12.74 -10.48 -0.03
CA LEU A 71 13.33 -9.20 0.40
C LEU A 71 14.50 -8.81 -0.50
N ARG A 72 15.37 -9.75 -0.85
CA ARG A 72 16.50 -9.50 -1.76
C ARG A 72 16.03 -9.10 -3.15
N MET A 73 15.00 -9.77 -3.68
CA MET A 73 14.39 -9.45 -4.97
C MET A 73 13.86 -8.02 -4.98
N TYR A 74 13.09 -7.62 -3.98
CA TYR A 74 12.56 -6.25 -3.88
C TYR A 74 13.65 -5.20 -3.63
N THR A 75 14.67 -5.53 -2.84
CA THR A 75 15.81 -4.62 -2.63
C THR A 75 16.54 -4.34 -3.94
N ARG A 76 16.80 -5.37 -4.74
CA ARG A 76 17.44 -5.21 -6.06
C ARG A 76 16.55 -4.45 -7.04
N TYR A 77 15.26 -4.68 -7.00
CA TYR A 77 14.31 -3.89 -7.79
C TYR A 77 14.35 -2.41 -7.37
N ALA A 78 14.32 -2.14 -6.09
CA ALA A 78 14.42 -0.78 -5.55
C ALA A 78 15.74 -0.09 -5.96
N GLU A 79 16.88 -0.80 -5.90
CA GLU A 79 18.18 -0.30 -6.37
C GLU A 79 18.14 0.09 -7.86
N ARG A 80 17.51 -0.73 -8.72
CA ARG A 80 17.33 -0.42 -10.14
C ARG A 80 16.49 0.83 -10.36
N GLN A 81 15.46 1.04 -9.53
CA GLN A 81 14.60 2.22 -9.56
C GLN A 81 15.22 3.42 -8.82
N ARG A 82 16.43 3.27 -8.23
CA ARG A 82 17.13 4.28 -7.41
C ARG A 82 16.37 4.66 -6.14
N TRP A 83 15.61 3.72 -5.58
CA TRP A 83 14.94 3.88 -4.30
C TRP A 83 15.83 3.38 -3.17
N LYS A 84 15.66 3.94 -1.99
CA LYS A 84 16.37 3.54 -0.78
C LYS A 84 15.52 2.54 0.00
N VAL A 85 16.13 1.44 0.44
CA VAL A 85 15.49 0.42 1.29
C VAL A 85 16.14 0.45 2.65
N GLU A 86 15.32 0.56 3.70
CA GLU A 86 15.75 0.57 5.11
C GLU A 86 14.99 -0.52 5.86
N ILE A 87 15.70 -1.45 6.49
CA ILE A 87 15.06 -2.47 7.35
C ILE A 87 14.66 -1.79 8.66
N VAL A 88 13.37 -1.78 8.95
CA VAL A 88 12.78 -1.19 10.17
C VAL A 88 12.73 -2.22 11.28
N SER A 89 12.33 -3.45 10.95
CA SER A 89 12.23 -4.56 11.90
C SER A 89 12.49 -5.88 11.18
N ALA A 90 13.16 -6.80 11.84
CA ALA A 90 13.42 -8.12 11.32
C ALA A 90 13.38 -9.16 12.45
N SER A 91 12.66 -10.26 12.21
CA SER A 91 12.67 -11.46 13.03
C SER A 91 13.31 -12.59 12.23
N GLU A 92 14.56 -12.89 12.52
CA GLU A 92 15.33 -13.91 11.81
C GLU A 92 14.90 -15.34 12.18
N SER A 93 15.15 -16.27 11.26
CA SER A 93 14.99 -17.70 11.49
C SER A 93 16.34 -18.35 11.78
N ASP A 94 16.35 -19.41 12.59
CA ASP A 94 17.57 -20.12 13.01
C ASP A 94 18.37 -20.70 11.84
N LEU A 95 17.70 -21.03 10.74
CA LEU A 95 18.32 -21.56 9.51
C LEU A 95 18.61 -20.48 8.45
N GLY A 96 18.49 -19.20 8.82
CA GLY A 96 18.60 -18.06 7.93
C GLY A 96 17.25 -17.64 7.34
N GLY A 97 17.22 -16.46 6.67
CA GLY A 97 15.96 -15.84 6.24
C GLY A 97 15.19 -15.21 7.38
N TYR A 98 13.93 -14.90 7.17
CA TYR A 98 13.12 -14.11 8.09
C TYR A 98 11.77 -14.77 8.35
N LYS A 99 11.39 -14.88 9.64
CA LYS A 99 9.99 -15.18 10.04
C LYS A 99 9.09 -14.00 9.68
N GLU A 100 9.62 -12.80 9.90
CA GLU A 100 9.00 -11.54 9.54
C GLU A 100 10.09 -10.49 9.25
N VAL A 101 9.91 -9.69 8.23
CA VAL A 101 10.75 -8.52 7.97
C VAL A 101 9.89 -7.38 7.47
N ILE A 102 10.17 -6.18 8.01
CA ILE A 102 9.52 -4.93 7.63
C ILE A 102 10.61 -4.01 7.11
N ALA A 103 10.50 -3.60 5.86
CA ALA A 103 11.39 -2.67 5.20
C ALA A 103 10.63 -1.43 4.75
N ARG A 104 11.22 -0.26 4.96
CA ARG A 104 10.75 1.01 4.42
C ARG A 104 11.41 1.24 3.07
N VAL A 105 10.62 1.50 2.05
CA VAL A 105 11.10 1.85 0.71
C VAL A 105 10.80 3.31 0.45
N VAL A 106 11.86 4.08 0.22
CA VAL A 106 11.80 5.54 0.02
C VAL A 106 12.17 5.86 -1.42
N GLY A 107 11.25 6.46 -2.14
CA GLY A 107 11.46 6.86 -3.52
C GLY A 107 10.19 7.29 -4.22
N ASN A 108 10.33 8.17 -5.20
CA ASN A 108 9.20 8.66 -5.97
C ASN A 108 8.54 7.51 -6.77
N GLY A 109 7.22 7.39 -6.67
CA GLY A 109 6.44 6.36 -7.35
C GLY A 109 6.65 4.94 -6.81
N ALA A 110 7.28 4.78 -5.63
CA ALA A 110 7.53 3.46 -5.07
C ALA A 110 6.22 2.72 -4.77
N TYR A 111 5.27 3.39 -4.17
CA TYR A 111 3.97 2.78 -3.87
C TYR A 111 3.19 2.43 -5.14
N SER A 112 3.14 3.31 -6.13
CA SER A 112 2.42 3.07 -7.39
C SER A 112 2.87 1.79 -8.11
N ARG A 113 4.17 1.47 -8.03
CA ARG A 113 4.77 0.29 -8.67
C ARG A 113 4.60 -0.98 -7.83
N LEU A 114 4.72 -0.89 -6.51
CA LEU A 114 4.72 -2.06 -5.63
C LEU A 114 3.36 -2.38 -5.00
N LYS A 115 2.35 -1.51 -5.08
CA LYS A 115 1.02 -1.74 -4.48
C LYS A 115 0.36 -3.06 -4.91
N PHE A 116 0.68 -3.56 -6.11
CA PHE A 116 0.17 -4.83 -6.63
C PHE A 116 0.90 -6.07 -6.09
N GLU A 117 1.98 -5.90 -5.32
CA GLU A 117 2.75 -7.02 -4.77
C GLU A 117 2.14 -7.59 -3.48
N SER A 118 1.07 -6.97 -2.95
CA SER A 118 0.39 -7.47 -1.76
C SER A 118 -0.37 -8.76 -2.04
N GLY A 119 -0.14 -9.78 -1.20
CA GLY A 119 -0.82 -11.07 -1.28
C GLY A 119 0.07 -12.26 -0.96
N GLY A 120 -0.40 -13.45 -1.31
CA GLY A 120 0.32 -14.72 -1.10
C GLY A 120 1.28 -15.04 -2.24
N HIS A 121 2.56 -15.23 -1.93
CA HIS A 121 3.63 -15.63 -2.85
C HIS A 121 4.01 -17.09 -2.58
N ARG A 122 3.82 -17.93 -3.57
CA ARG A 122 4.07 -19.37 -3.46
C ARG A 122 5.37 -19.77 -4.14
N VAL A 123 6.22 -20.50 -3.46
CA VAL A 123 7.45 -21.08 -4.01
C VAL A 123 7.33 -22.58 -4.16
N GLN A 124 7.89 -23.10 -5.24
CA GLN A 124 8.05 -24.52 -5.51
C GLN A 124 9.52 -24.78 -5.83
N ARG A 125 10.25 -25.35 -4.88
CA ARG A 125 11.66 -25.75 -5.05
C ARG A 125 12.01 -26.90 -4.11
N ILE A 126 13.19 -27.46 -4.30
CA ILE A 126 13.78 -28.41 -3.36
C ILE A 126 14.42 -27.57 -2.24
N PRO A 127 13.93 -27.65 -0.98
CA PRO A 127 14.51 -26.91 0.13
C PRO A 127 15.98 -27.31 0.37
N VAL A 128 16.76 -26.37 0.90
CA VAL A 128 18.14 -26.64 1.32
C VAL A 128 18.20 -27.75 2.41
N THR A 129 17.13 -27.88 3.20
CA THR A 129 16.96 -28.84 4.27
C THR A 129 16.47 -30.23 3.80
N GLU A 130 16.11 -30.36 2.51
CA GLU A 130 15.57 -31.61 1.97
C GLU A 130 16.69 -32.50 1.43
N THR A 131 16.85 -33.71 2.03
CA THR A 131 17.90 -34.67 1.68
C THR A 131 17.50 -35.64 0.57
N GLN A 132 16.21 -35.83 0.30
CA GLN A 132 15.68 -36.78 -0.68
C GLN A 132 15.34 -36.14 -2.04
N GLY A 133 15.64 -34.85 -2.24
CA GLY A 133 15.42 -34.15 -3.50
C GLY A 133 13.94 -33.91 -3.85
N ARG A 134 13.03 -33.96 -2.86
CA ARG A 134 11.61 -33.74 -3.08
C ARG A 134 11.32 -32.25 -3.21
N ILE A 135 10.48 -31.88 -4.19
CA ILE A 135 9.99 -30.51 -4.36
C ILE A 135 8.96 -30.22 -3.28
N HIS A 136 9.20 -29.18 -2.49
CA HIS A 136 8.27 -28.68 -1.50
C HIS A 136 7.56 -27.43 -2.04
N THR A 137 6.37 -27.18 -1.49
CA THR A 137 5.58 -25.98 -1.77
C THR A 137 5.44 -25.18 -0.50
N SER A 138 6.04 -24.01 -0.47
CA SER A 138 5.97 -23.07 0.66
C SER A 138 5.34 -21.75 0.20
N ALA A 139 4.90 -20.93 1.13
CA ALA A 139 4.29 -19.65 0.85
C ALA A 139 4.76 -18.59 1.85
N CYS A 140 4.88 -17.37 1.34
CA CYS A 140 5.06 -16.15 2.11
C CYS A 140 3.92 -15.18 1.81
N THR A 141 3.64 -14.29 2.73
CA THR A 141 2.72 -13.19 2.53
C THR A 141 3.50 -11.90 2.43
N VAL A 142 3.11 -11.05 1.49
CA VAL A 142 3.65 -9.72 1.29
C VAL A 142 2.53 -8.72 1.51
N ALA A 143 2.77 -7.68 2.29
CA ALA A 143 1.89 -6.53 2.41
C ALA A 143 2.66 -5.27 2.06
N VAL A 144 2.10 -4.48 1.17
CA VAL A 144 2.62 -3.16 0.78
C VAL A 144 1.65 -2.12 1.30
N LEU A 145 2.11 -1.32 2.23
CA LEU A 145 1.31 -0.28 2.90
C LEU A 145 1.93 1.09 2.59
N PRO A 146 1.14 2.10 2.20
CA PRO A 146 1.67 3.44 2.04
C PRO A 146 2.13 3.97 3.39
N GLU A 147 3.20 4.78 3.39
CA GLU A 147 3.62 5.49 4.59
C GLU A 147 2.53 6.48 5.00
N ALA A 148 1.98 6.30 6.19
CA ALA A 148 0.95 7.17 6.72
C ALA A 148 1.55 8.52 7.14
N ASP A 149 0.75 9.57 7.02
CA ASP A 149 1.12 10.86 7.56
C ASP A 149 1.18 10.78 9.10
N GLU A 150 2.10 11.54 9.70
CA GLU A 150 2.16 11.65 11.16
C GLU A 150 0.83 12.22 11.68
N VAL A 151 0.33 11.65 12.76
CA VAL A 151 -0.88 12.15 13.42
C VAL A 151 -0.56 13.52 13.99
N GLU A 152 -1.07 14.56 13.38
CA GLU A 152 -0.93 15.92 13.87
C GLU A 152 -1.54 16.08 15.25
N ALA A 153 -0.97 16.99 16.05
CA ALA A 153 -1.53 17.39 17.34
C ALA A 153 -3.01 17.79 17.18
N VAL A 154 -3.84 17.31 18.09
CA VAL A 154 -5.27 17.61 18.04
C VAL A 154 -5.49 19.06 18.40
N ASP A 155 -5.91 19.88 17.44
CA ASP A 155 -6.44 21.21 17.72
C ASP A 155 -7.89 21.05 18.20
N ILE A 156 -8.15 21.50 19.43
CA ILE A 156 -9.46 21.37 20.07
C ILE A 156 -10.21 22.70 19.90
N ASN A 157 -11.25 22.68 19.08
CA ASN A 157 -12.12 23.83 18.93
C ASN A 157 -12.93 24.04 20.23
N PRO A 158 -12.84 25.23 20.87
CA PRO A 158 -13.63 25.53 22.08
C PRO A 158 -15.15 25.40 21.90
N ALA A 159 -15.67 25.58 20.67
CA ALA A 159 -17.11 25.43 20.40
C ALA A 159 -17.60 23.96 20.53
N ASP A 160 -16.70 22.99 20.41
CA ASP A 160 -17.00 21.57 20.53
C ASP A 160 -16.93 21.07 21.98
N LEU A 161 -16.69 21.98 22.93
CA LEU A 161 -16.54 21.65 24.33
C LEU A 161 -17.74 22.11 25.15
N ARG A 162 -18.29 21.21 25.95
CA ARG A 162 -19.17 21.57 27.05
C ARG A 162 -18.37 21.46 28.35
N ILE A 163 -18.29 22.57 29.06
CA ILE A 163 -17.56 22.69 30.32
C ILE A 163 -18.55 22.91 31.45
N ASP A 164 -18.63 21.94 32.34
CA ASP A 164 -19.47 21.96 33.53
C ASP A 164 -18.57 22.07 34.78
N THR A 165 -18.96 22.90 35.74
CA THR A 165 -18.28 23.01 37.03
C THR A 165 -19.16 22.41 38.11
N PHE A 166 -18.53 21.72 39.05
CA PHE A 166 -19.24 21.08 40.16
C PHE A 166 -18.39 21.06 41.45
N ARG A 167 -19.00 20.66 42.54
CA ARG A 167 -18.29 20.56 43.83
C ARG A 167 -17.43 19.31 43.84
N ALA A 168 -16.15 19.48 44.22
CA ALA A 168 -15.29 18.33 44.40
C ALA A 168 -15.79 17.41 45.51
N SER A 169 -15.71 16.10 45.26
CA SER A 169 -16.05 15.07 46.27
C SER A 169 -14.74 14.54 46.88
N GLY A 170 -14.65 14.55 48.23
CA GLY A 170 -13.47 14.02 48.92
C GLY A 170 -13.39 14.44 50.37
N ALA A 171 -12.47 13.85 51.14
CA ALA A 171 -12.15 14.25 52.49
C ALA A 171 -11.48 15.62 52.49
N GLY A 172 -12.21 16.65 52.92
CA GLY A 172 -11.68 18.02 52.94
C GLY A 172 -12.53 18.94 53.80
N GLY A 173 -11.96 20.07 54.20
CA GLY A 173 -12.61 21.05 55.08
C GLY A 173 -13.69 21.88 54.35
N GLN A 174 -14.17 22.94 55.02
CA GLN A 174 -15.29 23.78 54.61
C GLN A 174 -15.18 24.36 53.16
N HIS A 175 -13.96 24.50 52.63
CA HIS A 175 -13.71 25.05 51.28
C HIS A 175 -14.17 24.10 50.14
N ILE A 176 -13.95 22.77 50.29
CA ILE A 176 -14.31 21.76 49.30
C ILE A 176 -15.82 21.65 49.13
N ASN A 177 -16.57 21.84 50.25
CA ASN A 177 -18.00 21.71 50.26
C ASN A 177 -18.78 22.97 49.82
N LYS A 178 -18.07 24.11 49.66
CA LYS A 178 -18.69 25.41 49.29
C LYS A 178 -18.34 25.94 47.93
N THR A 179 -17.25 25.43 47.31
CA THR A 179 -16.73 25.99 46.07
C THR A 179 -16.80 24.97 44.91
N ASP A 180 -17.31 25.39 43.75
CA ASP A 180 -17.38 24.55 42.56
C ASP A 180 -16.01 24.57 41.86
N SER A 181 -15.03 23.91 42.47
CA SER A 181 -13.64 23.85 41.95
C SER A 181 -13.40 22.71 40.97
N ALA A 182 -14.21 21.67 40.98
CA ALA A 182 -14.10 20.57 40.02
C ALA A 182 -14.62 20.95 38.65
N VAL A 183 -13.99 20.45 37.63
CA VAL A 183 -14.31 20.75 36.21
C VAL A 183 -14.52 19.43 35.46
N ARG A 184 -15.62 19.38 34.72
CA ARG A 184 -15.93 18.30 33.75
C ARG A 184 -15.94 18.92 32.38
N ILE A 185 -15.16 18.35 31.48
CA ILE A 185 -15.13 18.75 30.08
C ILE A 185 -15.63 17.60 29.21
N THR A 186 -16.66 17.86 28.43
CA THR A 186 -17.22 16.91 27.48
C THR A 186 -16.91 17.41 26.06
N HIS A 187 -16.20 16.59 25.29
CA HIS A 187 -16.01 16.86 23.86
C HIS A 187 -17.24 16.33 23.11
N ILE A 188 -18.07 17.22 22.58
CA ILE A 188 -19.39 16.94 22.02
C ILE A 188 -19.31 15.95 20.83
N PRO A 189 -18.38 16.11 19.84
CA PRO A 189 -18.33 15.24 18.67
C PRO A 189 -17.96 13.80 18.99
N THR A 190 -17.06 13.57 19.98
CA THR A 190 -16.58 12.22 20.31
C THR A 190 -17.23 11.62 21.53
N GLY A 191 -17.94 12.44 22.33
CA GLY A 191 -18.54 12.00 23.61
C GLY A 191 -17.50 11.74 24.71
N ILE A 192 -16.22 12.07 24.53
CA ILE A 192 -15.18 11.87 25.53
C ILE A 192 -15.38 12.84 26.66
N VAL A 193 -15.42 12.32 27.90
CA VAL A 193 -15.59 13.09 29.12
C VAL A 193 -14.32 13.02 29.95
N VAL A 194 -13.87 14.16 30.45
CA VAL A 194 -12.74 14.28 31.38
C VAL A 194 -13.18 15.08 32.60
N GLU A 195 -12.87 14.59 33.78
CA GLU A 195 -13.11 15.28 35.05
C GLU A 195 -11.80 15.51 35.76
N CYS A 196 -11.63 16.68 36.35
CA CYS A 196 -10.49 17.02 37.18
C CYS A 196 -10.96 17.77 38.43
N GLN A 197 -10.54 17.28 39.59
CA GLN A 197 -10.90 17.84 40.93
C GLN A 197 -9.72 17.89 41.90
N ASP A 198 -8.49 17.77 41.38
CA ASP A 198 -7.27 17.56 42.17
C ASP A 198 -6.79 18.84 42.87
N ASP A 199 -7.08 20.00 42.31
CA ASP A 199 -6.67 21.30 42.82
C ASP A 199 -7.86 22.10 43.40
N ARG A 200 -7.56 22.99 44.31
CA ARG A 200 -8.50 23.99 44.81
C ARG A 200 -8.89 25.06 43.81
N SER A 201 -8.08 25.25 42.79
CA SER A 201 -8.26 26.25 41.74
C SER A 201 -8.99 25.66 40.53
N GLN A 202 -10.20 26.16 40.25
CA GLN A 202 -10.99 25.80 39.08
C GLN A 202 -10.18 25.99 37.76
N HIS A 203 -9.37 27.06 37.66
CA HIS A 203 -8.55 27.32 36.46
C HIS A 203 -7.49 26.25 36.25
N ARG A 204 -6.86 25.74 37.33
CA ARG A 204 -5.86 24.67 37.23
C ARG A 204 -6.52 23.35 36.86
N ASN A 205 -7.64 23.03 37.47
CA ASN A 205 -8.43 21.85 37.11
C ASN A 205 -8.92 21.90 35.66
N LYS A 206 -9.33 23.08 35.15
CA LYS A 206 -9.69 23.27 33.75
C LYS A 206 -8.49 23.02 32.82
N ALA A 207 -7.33 23.62 33.13
CA ALA A 207 -6.12 23.45 32.32
C ALA A 207 -5.68 21.96 32.28
N GLN A 208 -5.73 21.30 33.44
CA GLN A 208 -5.38 19.88 33.54
C GLN A 208 -6.38 18.99 32.78
N ALA A 209 -7.68 19.27 32.94
CA ALA A 209 -8.72 18.54 32.21
C ALA A 209 -8.58 18.71 30.68
N MET A 210 -8.21 19.91 30.21
CA MET A 210 -7.93 20.17 28.79
C MET A 210 -6.71 19.37 28.30
N ALA A 211 -5.62 19.33 29.07
CA ALA A 211 -4.43 18.56 28.72
C ALA A 211 -4.74 17.04 28.64
N VAL A 212 -5.50 16.51 29.60
CA VAL A 212 -5.95 15.11 29.59
C VAL A 212 -6.89 14.83 28.43
N LEU A 213 -7.79 15.77 28.11
CA LEU A 213 -8.68 15.64 26.94
C LEU A 213 -7.87 15.58 25.63
N ALA A 214 -6.91 16.48 25.46
CA ALA A 214 -6.02 16.49 24.29
C ALA A 214 -5.28 15.15 24.14
N ALA A 215 -4.73 14.61 25.22
CA ALA A 215 -4.07 13.31 25.21
C ALA A 215 -5.04 12.18 24.82
N ARG A 216 -6.25 12.15 25.39
CA ARG A 216 -7.25 11.12 25.05
C ARG A 216 -7.75 11.20 23.61
N LEU A 217 -7.92 12.40 23.07
CA LEU A 217 -8.29 12.61 21.68
C LEU A 217 -7.18 12.17 20.74
N TYR A 218 -5.93 12.49 21.06
CA TYR A 218 -4.77 12.02 20.33
C TYR A 218 -4.68 10.48 20.32
N ASP A 219 -4.78 9.85 21.51
CA ASP A 219 -4.78 8.39 21.64
C ASP A 219 -5.91 7.74 20.83
N ALA A 220 -7.10 8.35 20.84
CA ALA A 220 -8.23 7.85 20.07
C ALA A 220 -7.98 7.90 18.56
N ARG A 221 -7.37 9.00 18.05
CA ARG A 221 -6.96 9.10 16.64
C ARG A 221 -5.89 8.07 16.26
N VAL A 222 -4.84 7.93 17.07
CA VAL A 222 -3.79 6.93 16.85
C VAL A 222 -4.36 5.52 16.81
N ARG A 223 -5.25 5.18 17.75
CA ARG A 223 -5.91 3.86 17.75
C ARG A 223 -6.80 3.64 16.54
N ALA A 224 -7.53 4.65 16.10
CA ALA A 224 -8.37 4.57 14.90
C ALA A 224 -7.51 4.33 13.65
N GLN A 225 -6.40 5.05 13.50
CA GLN A 225 -5.45 4.87 12.40
C GLN A 225 -4.84 3.46 12.44
N GLN A 226 -4.32 3.01 13.58
CA GLN A 226 -3.74 1.67 13.75
C GLN A 226 -4.76 0.57 13.44
N SER A 227 -6.03 0.77 13.83
CA SER A 227 -7.10 -0.18 13.52
C SER A 227 -7.41 -0.23 12.02
N ALA A 228 -7.41 0.92 11.34
CA ALA A 228 -7.60 0.99 9.89
C ALA A 228 -6.43 0.32 9.14
N GLU A 229 -5.19 0.60 9.54
CA GLU A 229 -3.99 -0.04 8.97
C GLU A 229 -4.00 -1.55 9.20
N ALA A 230 -4.39 -2.02 10.39
CA ALA A 230 -4.50 -3.45 10.70
C ALA A 230 -5.59 -4.13 9.86
N ALA A 231 -6.73 -3.47 9.64
CA ALA A 231 -7.79 -3.96 8.79
C ALA A 231 -7.35 -4.02 7.31
N GLN A 232 -6.69 -2.99 6.82
CA GLN A 232 -6.11 -2.94 5.47
C GLN A 232 -5.06 -4.05 5.28
N ARG A 233 -4.11 -4.20 6.23
CA ARG A 233 -3.12 -5.28 6.21
C ARG A 233 -3.79 -6.65 6.15
N LYS A 234 -4.82 -6.87 6.96
CA LYS A 234 -5.56 -8.14 6.97
C LYS A 234 -6.26 -8.42 5.63
N SER A 235 -6.82 -7.42 4.98
CA SER A 235 -7.46 -7.58 3.66
C SER A 235 -6.45 -7.87 2.55
N LEU A 236 -5.25 -7.28 2.61
CA LEU A 236 -4.19 -7.47 1.61
C LEU A 236 -3.52 -8.85 1.71
N VAL A 237 -3.37 -9.39 2.92
CA VAL A 237 -2.62 -10.64 3.19
C VAL A 237 -3.49 -11.88 3.06
N GLY A 238 -4.81 -11.77 3.24
CA GLY A 238 -5.72 -12.90 3.27
C GLY A 238 -5.41 -13.86 4.44
N SER A 239 -5.61 -15.17 4.22
CA SER A 239 -5.35 -16.21 5.24
C SER A 239 -3.88 -16.61 5.34
N GLY A 240 -3.04 -16.23 4.38
CA GLY A 240 -1.65 -16.72 4.28
C GLY A 240 -1.52 -18.19 3.85
N ASP A 241 -2.60 -18.82 3.42
CA ASP A 241 -2.57 -20.17 2.86
C ASP A 241 -2.00 -20.14 1.43
N ARG A 242 -1.25 -21.19 1.09
CA ARG A 242 -0.71 -21.43 -0.25
C ARG A 242 -1.76 -21.56 -1.35
N SER A 243 -3.02 -21.73 -1.00
CA SER A 243 -4.16 -21.72 -1.94
C SER A 243 -4.51 -20.30 -2.41
N GLU A 244 -4.39 -19.30 -1.54
CA GLU A 244 -4.65 -17.89 -1.81
C GLU A 244 -3.41 -17.18 -2.36
N ARG A 245 -2.88 -17.71 -3.45
CA ARG A 245 -1.67 -17.17 -4.08
C ARG A 245 -1.99 -16.17 -5.18
N ILE A 246 -1.27 -15.05 -5.19
CA ILE A 246 -1.24 -14.14 -6.33
C ILE A 246 -0.18 -14.58 -7.35
N ARG A 247 0.97 -15.09 -6.86
CA ARG A 247 2.09 -15.44 -7.73
C ARG A 247 2.75 -16.75 -7.31
N THR A 248 3.23 -17.51 -8.31
CA THR A 248 4.00 -18.76 -8.08
C THR A 248 5.37 -18.67 -8.71
N TYR A 249 6.39 -19.00 -7.92
CA TYR A 249 7.79 -19.09 -8.31
C TYR A 249 8.18 -20.57 -8.39
N ASN A 250 8.32 -21.10 -9.62
CA ASN A 250 8.63 -22.51 -9.86
C ASN A 250 10.08 -22.63 -10.30
N PHE A 251 10.97 -22.97 -9.36
CA PHE A 251 12.40 -23.10 -9.60
C PHE A 251 12.77 -24.23 -10.55
N PRO A 252 12.21 -25.47 -10.42
CA PRO A 252 12.52 -26.55 -11.36
C PRO A 252 12.19 -26.23 -12.81
N GLN A 253 11.21 -25.36 -13.07
CA GLN A 253 10.80 -24.96 -14.41
C GLN A 253 11.35 -23.58 -14.82
N GLY A 254 12.09 -22.89 -13.95
CA GLY A 254 12.60 -21.54 -14.22
C GLY A 254 11.48 -20.51 -14.51
N ARG A 255 10.29 -20.73 -13.93
CA ARG A 255 9.05 -20.06 -14.30
C ARG A 255 8.45 -19.27 -13.15
N VAL A 256 7.98 -18.05 -13.45
CA VAL A 256 7.12 -17.23 -12.58
C VAL A 256 5.76 -17.10 -13.24
N THR A 257 4.68 -17.30 -12.49
CA THR A 257 3.30 -17.15 -12.96
C THR A 257 2.54 -16.21 -12.02
N ASP A 258 2.05 -15.08 -12.54
CA ASP A 258 1.07 -14.25 -11.85
C ASP A 258 -0.34 -14.73 -12.22
N HIS A 259 -1.09 -15.15 -11.21
CA HIS A 259 -2.39 -15.81 -11.41
C HIS A 259 -3.54 -14.82 -11.61
N ARG A 260 -3.35 -13.55 -11.28
CA ARG A 260 -4.37 -12.51 -11.45
C ARG A 260 -4.61 -12.18 -12.92
N ILE A 261 -3.52 -12.10 -13.68
CA ILE A 261 -3.51 -11.74 -15.10
C ILE A 261 -3.08 -12.90 -16.01
N ASN A 262 -2.93 -14.12 -15.43
CA ASN A 262 -2.44 -15.32 -16.13
C ASN A 262 -1.11 -15.12 -16.88
N LEU A 263 -0.26 -14.20 -16.42
CA LEU A 263 1.05 -13.94 -17.00
C LEU A 263 2.03 -15.01 -16.57
N THR A 264 2.72 -15.63 -17.52
CA THR A 264 3.77 -16.63 -17.26
C THR A 264 5.07 -16.23 -17.94
N LEU A 265 6.14 -16.10 -17.15
CA LEU A 265 7.48 -15.74 -17.60
C LEU A 265 8.46 -16.85 -17.28
N TYR A 266 9.28 -17.27 -18.27
CA TYR A 266 10.32 -18.29 -18.13
C TYR A 266 11.71 -17.66 -17.86
N LYS A 267 11.73 -16.69 -16.93
CA LYS A 267 12.95 -15.95 -16.53
C LYS A 267 13.00 -15.74 -15.02
N LEU A 268 12.74 -16.82 -14.26
CA LEU A 268 12.70 -16.79 -12.80
C LEU A 268 13.94 -16.15 -12.19
N ASP A 269 15.15 -16.51 -12.68
CA ASP A 269 16.40 -15.99 -12.13
C ASP A 269 16.52 -14.48 -12.31
N ALA A 270 16.11 -13.94 -13.46
CA ALA A 270 16.10 -12.51 -13.70
C ALA A 270 15.12 -11.79 -12.77
N VAL A 271 13.92 -12.35 -12.58
CA VAL A 271 12.91 -11.83 -11.64
C VAL A 271 13.47 -11.81 -10.22
N MET A 272 14.12 -12.91 -9.76
CA MET A 272 14.75 -12.97 -8.43
C MET A 272 15.94 -12.01 -8.28
N GLN A 273 16.50 -11.51 -9.40
CA GLN A 273 17.50 -10.44 -9.45
C GLN A 273 16.89 -9.03 -9.57
N GLY A 274 15.57 -8.89 -9.40
CA GLY A 274 14.88 -7.61 -9.39
C GLY A 274 14.39 -7.15 -10.77
N GLU A 275 14.24 -8.03 -11.77
CA GLU A 275 13.60 -7.68 -13.04
C GLU A 275 12.08 -7.86 -12.95
N LEU A 276 11.41 -6.93 -12.25
CA LEU A 276 9.97 -6.98 -12.03
C LEU A 276 9.17 -6.12 -13.01
N ASP A 277 9.82 -5.28 -13.82
CA ASP A 277 9.15 -4.28 -14.65
C ASP A 277 8.05 -4.87 -15.52
N GLU A 278 8.31 -5.99 -16.21
CA GLU A 278 7.32 -6.63 -17.09
C GLU A 278 6.05 -7.10 -16.34
N ILE A 279 6.21 -7.57 -15.10
CA ILE A 279 5.08 -8.00 -14.26
C ILE A 279 4.32 -6.78 -13.76
N VAL A 280 5.05 -5.78 -13.25
CA VAL A 280 4.47 -4.55 -12.70
C VAL A 280 3.74 -3.75 -13.79
N ASP A 281 4.34 -3.64 -14.97
CA ASP A 281 3.72 -2.92 -16.09
C ASP A 281 2.45 -3.63 -16.59
N ALA A 282 2.46 -4.97 -16.69
CA ALA A 282 1.27 -5.75 -17.04
C ALA A 282 0.14 -5.59 -16.02
N LEU A 283 0.46 -5.63 -14.72
CA LEU A 283 -0.53 -5.41 -13.65
C LEU A 283 -1.08 -3.98 -13.64
N THR A 284 -0.23 -3.00 -13.94
CA THR A 284 -0.64 -1.60 -14.05
C THR A 284 -1.60 -1.40 -15.22
N LEU A 285 -1.32 -2.01 -16.37
CA LEU A 285 -2.21 -1.96 -17.55
C LEU A 285 -3.56 -2.61 -17.28
N GLU A 286 -3.59 -3.78 -16.64
CA GLU A 286 -4.85 -4.44 -16.26
C GLU A 286 -5.66 -3.58 -15.31
N HIS A 287 -5.03 -3.03 -14.28
CA HIS A 287 -5.71 -2.13 -13.34
C HIS A 287 -6.26 -0.88 -14.02
N GLN A 288 -5.53 -0.30 -14.99
CA GLN A 288 -6.03 0.83 -15.78
C GLN A 288 -7.22 0.43 -16.65
N ALA A 289 -7.21 -0.78 -17.22
CA ALA A 289 -8.33 -1.30 -17.99
C ALA A 289 -9.58 -1.50 -17.12
N ASP A 290 -9.42 -2.03 -15.92
CA ASP A 290 -10.52 -2.19 -14.95
C ASP A 290 -11.13 -0.84 -14.56
N LEU A 291 -10.29 0.18 -14.31
CA LEU A 291 -10.75 1.54 -13.99
C LEU A 291 -11.49 2.19 -15.15
N LEU A 292 -11.02 1.98 -16.39
CA LEU A 292 -11.73 2.48 -17.60
C LEU A 292 -13.07 1.79 -17.79
N ALA A 293 -13.15 0.47 -17.56
CA ALA A 293 -14.38 -0.27 -17.64
C ALA A 293 -15.42 0.23 -16.61
N ALA A 294 -14.99 0.46 -15.37
CA ALA A 294 -15.85 1.00 -14.33
C ALA A 294 -16.38 2.41 -14.65
N LEU A 295 -15.56 3.29 -15.23
CA LEU A 295 -16.01 4.61 -15.67
C LEU A 295 -17.00 4.55 -16.84
N GLY A 296 -16.93 3.51 -17.69
CA GLY A 296 -17.85 3.31 -18.79
C GLY A 296 -19.23 2.77 -18.35
N GLU A 297 -19.33 2.13 -17.18
CA GLU A 297 -20.58 1.64 -16.61
C GLU A 297 -21.38 2.74 -15.88
N ASP A 298 -20.70 3.79 -15.40
CA ASP A 298 -21.29 4.92 -14.68
C ASP A 298 -21.72 6.08 -15.63
N ALA A 299 -21.45 6.00 -16.93
CA ALA A 299 -21.77 7.00 -17.95
C ALA A 299 -23.00 6.60 -18.80
#